data_7ea86086137f0293baf3799df7fe500e
#
_entry.id   7ea86086137f0293baf3799df7fe500e
#
_cell.length_a   1.000
_cell.length_b   1.000
_cell.length_c   1.000
_cell.angle_alpha   90.00
_cell.angle_beta   90.00
_cell.angle_gamma   90.00
#
_symmetry.space_group_name_H-M   'P 1'
#
loop_
_entity.id
_entity.type
_entity.pdbx_description
1 polymer ?
#
loop_
_entity_poly.entity_id
_entity_poly.type
_entity_poly.pdbx_seq_one_letter_code
_entity_poly.pdbx_strand_id
1 'polypeptide(L)'
;DALDADADALVALAHAETALPAPTRLRGNELPRTSGQLRQAANAVRSYSWTQPIIDSAADLRSHLAPLGKPVLVFGPNNFPFAFNAIAGSDFASAIAARNPVIAKAHPLHPVTSQRMAQLAHRALVGSGLPAAAVQLLYHFDNTIGVRLAGDARLGAIGFTGSRAGGLTLKAAADVAGVPFYAELSSVNPVFLLPGALAERGDALAQEFFASCTLGSGQFCTNPGVVVVPHGVAGDAFVAATRAHFEAAMPMVLFSASGVHGVQRGVADLRAAGAGMLAGGHTGEDGYRYAPTLLSVDAQAFIANPQALQAEAFGPVSLLVRAADVAQMAEVAAAFEGNLTGTLYRAADGSDDAAWQAIAPVLRARVGRLINSKMPTGVAVSAAQNHGGPFPSTGHPGFTAVGMPGAIRRFAALHSYDAVPDALLPAELRQRNPGGVARLVDGQWSTADLGAGA
;
A
#
# COMPACT_ATOMS: atom_id res chain seq x y z
N ASP A 1 0.45 -18.04 14.57
CA ASP A 1 -0.26 -19.04 15.39
C ASP A 1 -1.12 -18.39 16.47
N ALA A 2 -0.59 -17.47 17.32
CA ALA A 2 -1.37 -16.83 18.39
C ALA A 2 -2.59 -16.03 17.86
N LEU A 3 -2.45 -15.35 16.71
CA LEU A 3 -3.57 -14.64 16.06
C LEU A 3 -4.63 -15.63 15.53
N ASP A 4 -4.19 -16.75 14.94
CA ASP A 4 -5.11 -17.76 14.40
C ASP A 4 -5.89 -18.46 15.52
N ALA A 5 -5.23 -18.71 16.65
CA ALA A 5 -5.87 -19.29 17.83
C ALA A 5 -6.90 -18.36 18.50
N ASP A 6 -6.77 -17.04 18.32
CA ASP A 6 -7.67 -16.02 18.88
C ASP A 6 -8.62 -15.42 17.82
N ALA A 7 -8.77 -16.09 16.69
CA ALA A 7 -9.46 -15.58 15.51
C ALA A 7 -10.89 -15.09 15.79
N ASP A 8 -11.67 -15.84 16.60
CA ASP A 8 -13.06 -15.49 16.91
C ASP A 8 -13.16 -14.16 17.65
N ALA A 9 -12.34 -13.99 18.70
CA ALA A 9 -12.32 -12.76 19.46
C ALA A 9 -11.81 -11.57 18.63
N LEU A 10 -10.74 -11.75 17.86
CA LEU A 10 -10.20 -10.70 17.00
C LEU A 10 -11.21 -10.24 15.95
N VAL A 11 -11.88 -11.18 15.27
CA VAL A 11 -12.88 -10.86 14.24
C VAL A 11 -14.08 -10.16 14.84
N ALA A 12 -14.58 -10.60 16.01
CA ALA A 12 -15.67 -9.94 16.70
C ALA A 12 -15.32 -8.49 17.09
N LEU A 13 -14.13 -8.25 17.66
CA LEU A 13 -13.66 -6.91 18.02
C LEU A 13 -13.53 -6.01 16.78
N ALA A 14 -12.84 -6.47 15.75
CA ALA A 14 -12.64 -5.68 14.54
C ALA A 14 -13.96 -5.36 13.83
N HIS A 15 -14.92 -6.30 13.80
CA HIS A 15 -16.25 -6.05 13.26
C HIS A 15 -17.01 -4.99 14.05
N ALA A 16 -16.98 -5.07 15.38
CA ALA A 16 -17.64 -4.10 16.25
C ALA A 16 -17.07 -2.68 16.10
N GLU A 17 -15.76 -2.55 15.90
CA GLU A 17 -15.09 -1.26 15.77
C GLU A 17 -15.15 -0.66 14.36
N THR A 18 -15.26 -1.49 13.30
CA THR A 18 -15.10 -1.04 11.91
C THR A 18 -16.31 -1.27 11.03
N ALA A 19 -17.30 -2.05 11.47
CA ALA A 19 -18.41 -2.55 10.67
C ALA A 19 -18.00 -3.35 9.41
N LEU A 20 -16.72 -3.72 9.27
CA LEU A 20 -16.27 -4.57 8.17
C LEU A 20 -16.90 -5.96 8.25
N PRO A 21 -17.30 -6.58 7.12
CA PRO A 21 -17.95 -7.88 7.11
C PRO A 21 -17.10 -8.96 7.78
N ALA A 22 -17.59 -9.51 8.91
CA ALA A 22 -16.86 -10.49 9.70
C ALA A 22 -16.49 -11.76 8.92
N PRO A 23 -17.42 -12.45 8.18
CA PRO A 23 -17.09 -13.73 7.56
C PRO A 23 -16.18 -13.59 6.33
N THR A 24 -16.45 -12.64 5.46
CA THR A 24 -15.77 -12.53 4.16
C THR A 24 -14.51 -11.65 4.21
N ARG A 25 -14.63 -10.47 4.81
CA ARG A 25 -13.54 -9.49 4.85
C ARG A 25 -12.53 -9.78 5.95
N LEU A 26 -12.98 -9.95 7.18
CA LEU A 26 -12.10 -10.09 8.34
C LEU A 26 -11.56 -11.51 8.47
N ARG A 27 -12.44 -12.51 8.61
CA ARG A 27 -12.07 -13.92 8.82
C ARG A 27 -11.55 -14.59 7.55
N GLY A 28 -12.25 -14.40 6.43
CA GLY A 28 -11.94 -15.12 5.18
C GLY A 28 -10.74 -14.55 4.42
N ASN A 29 -10.38 -13.30 4.67
CA ASN A 29 -9.34 -12.63 3.89
C ASN A 29 -8.25 -12.02 4.77
N GLU A 30 -8.57 -11.06 5.63
CA GLU A 30 -7.56 -10.19 6.22
C GLU A 30 -6.74 -10.87 7.33
N LEU A 31 -7.37 -11.64 8.20
CA LEU A 31 -6.67 -12.34 9.28
C LEU A 31 -5.71 -13.42 8.74
N PRO A 32 -6.10 -14.31 7.80
CA PRO A 32 -5.17 -15.24 7.15
C PRO A 32 -4.01 -14.55 6.44
N ARG A 33 -4.28 -13.41 5.78
CA ARG A 33 -3.25 -12.58 5.16
C ARG A 33 -2.25 -12.08 6.20
N THR A 34 -2.71 -11.61 7.36
CA THR A 34 -1.86 -11.11 8.43
C THR A 34 -0.94 -12.20 8.97
N SER A 35 -1.49 -13.37 9.29
CA SER A 35 -0.70 -14.54 9.71
C SER A 35 0.28 -14.99 8.62
N GLY A 36 -0.14 -14.94 7.35
CA GLY A 36 0.70 -15.26 6.20
C GLY A 36 1.89 -14.32 6.06
N GLN A 37 1.70 -13.01 6.24
CA GLN A 37 2.78 -12.01 6.21
C GLN A 37 3.81 -12.24 7.32
N LEU A 38 3.38 -12.56 8.53
CA LEU A 38 4.27 -12.91 9.65
C LEU A 38 5.10 -14.16 9.35
N ARG A 39 4.49 -15.19 8.73
CA ARG A 39 5.20 -16.40 8.30
C ARG A 39 6.21 -16.13 7.18
N GLN A 40 5.85 -15.27 6.21
CA GLN A 40 6.80 -14.84 5.16
C GLN A 40 8.00 -14.09 5.77
N ALA A 41 7.75 -13.20 6.73
CA ALA A 41 8.80 -12.49 7.45
C ALA A 41 9.73 -13.44 8.21
N ALA A 42 9.16 -14.43 8.93
CA ALA A 42 9.94 -15.47 9.61
C ALA A 42 10.79 -16.31 8.65
N ASN A 43 10.25 -16.66 7.49
CA ASN A 43 11.01 -17.39 6.46
C ASN A 43 12.15 -16.55 5.88
N ALA A 44 11.94 -15.25 5.64
CA ALA A 44 12.98 -14.33 5.20
C ALA A 44 14.11 -14.18 6.23
N VAL A 45 13.78 -14.24 7.54
CA VAL A 45 14.79 -14.23 8.62
C VAL A 45 15.59 -15.53 8.60
N ARG A 46 14.95 -16.71 8.49
CA ARG A 46 15.62 -18.01 8.48
C ARG A 46 16.54 -18.20 7.28
N SER A 47 16.13 -17.69 6.12
CA SER A 47 16.90 -17.78 4.87
C SER A 47 17.90 -16.66 4.67
N TYR A 48 17.95 -15.65 5.56
CA TYR A 48 18.72 -14.43 5.39
C TYR A 48 18.44 -13.68 4.08
N SER A 49 17.34 -13.93 3.40
CA SER A 49 17.05 -13.38 2.06
C SER A 49 16.89 -11.86 2.05
N TRP A 50 16.69 -11.23 3.21
CA TRP A 50 16.58 -9.77 3.34
C TRP A 50 17.95 -9.09 3.50
N THR A 51 19.01 -9.82 3.95
CA THR A 51 20.29 -9.21 4.31
C THR A 51 21.18 -8.88 3.12
N GLN A 52 20.95 -9.46 1.94
CA GLN A 52 21.70 -9.22 0.71
C GLN A 52 23.22 -9.21 0.91
N PRO A 53 23.85 -10.33 1.32
CA PRO A 53 25.27 -10.35 1.59
C PRO A 53 26.09 -10.21 0.30
N ILE A 54 27.08 -9.32 0.32
CA ILE A 54 28.01 -9.09 -0.79
C ILE A 54 29.45 -9.26 -0.26
N ILE A 55 30.29 -9.97 -1.00
CA ILE A 55 31.67 -10.27 -0.65
C ILE A 55 32.56 -9.97 -1.85
N ASP A 56 33.53 -9.09 -1.64
CA ASP A 56 34.68 -8.88 -2.53
C ASP A 56 35.91 -9.55 -1.87
N SER A 57 36.29 -10.71 -2.39
CA SER A 57 37.37 -11.50 -1.79
C SER A 57 38.76 -10.90 -2.05
N ALA A 58 38.93 -10.17 -3.15
CA ALA A 58 40.20 -9.54 -3.51
C ALA A 58 40.51 -8.32 -2.63
N ALA A 59 39.47 -7.54 -2.28
CA ALA A 59 39.61 -6.37 -1.43
C ALA A 59 39.41 -6.68 0.06
N ASP A 60 39.06 -7.91 0.44
CA ASP A 60 38.62 -8.33 1.78
C ASP A 60 37.52 -7.45 2.37
N LEU A 61 36.59 -7.02 1.48
CA LEU A 61 35.43 -6.23 1.82
C LEU A 61 34.15 -7.08 1.82
N ARG A 62 33.33 -6.87 2.82
CA ARG A 62 32.03 -7.57 2.94
C ARG A 62 30.96 -6.60 3.38
N SER A 63 29.75 -6.77 2.87
CA SER A 63 28.62 -5.93 3.29
C SER A 63 27.33 -6.70 3.36
N HIS A 64 26.41 -6.24 4.20
CA HIS A 64 25.05 -6.74 4.27
C HIS A 64 24.09 -5.68 4.82
N LEU A 65 22.81 -5.92 4.68
CA LEU A 65 21.79 -5.19 5.41
C LEU A 65 21.69 -5.72 6.85
N ALA A 66 21.78 -4.83 7.81
CA ALA A 66 21.79 -5.09 9.25
C ALA A 66 20.64 -4.37 9.96
N PRO A 67 20.29 -4.72 11.21
CA PRO A 67 19.34 -3.98 12.03
C PRO A 67 19.71 -2.50 12.17
N LEU A 68 18.70 -1.63 12.31
CA LEU A 68 18.93 -0.19 12.58
C LEU A 68 19.51 0.07 13.98
N GLY A 69 19.38 -0.91 14.91
CA GLY A 69 19.80 -0.75 16.30
C GLY A 69 18.95 0.24 17.11
N LYS A 70 17.80 0.65 16.58
CA LYS A 70 16.88 1.62 17.14
C LYS A 70 15.43 1.17 16.90
N PRO A 71 14.44 1.63 17.70
CA PRO A 71 13.05 1.26 17.50
C PRO A 71 12.48 1.85 16.19
N VAL A 72 11.56 1.10 15.57
CA VAL A 72 10.73 1.55 14.45
C VAL A 72 9.38 1.98 14.98
N LEU A 73 8.97 3.22 14.65
CA LEU A 73 7.63 3.72 14.96
C LEU A 73 6.70 3.38 13.80
N VAL A 74 5.53 2.79 14.09
CA VAL A 74 4.56 2.38 13.06
C VAL A 74 3.21 3.04 13.29
N PHE A 75 2.71 3.72 12.24
CA PHE A 75 1.36 4.26 12.16
C PHE A 75 0.54 3.45 11.15
N GLY A 76 -0.39 2.63 11.63
CA GLY A 76 -1.29 1.85 10.78
C GLY A 76 -2.50 2.66 10.31
N PRO A 77 -3.13 2.28 9.17
CA PRO A 77 -4.32 2.92 8.62
C PRO A 77 -5.61 2.46 9.32
N ASN A 78 -6.72 3.12 8.98
CA ASN A 78 -8.04 2.79 9.51
C ASN A 78 -8.71 1.59 8.84
N ASN A 79 -8.41 1.35 7.56
CA ASN A 79 -9.16 0.45 6.67
C ASN A 79 -8.69 -1.02 6.69
N PHE A 80 -7.61 -1.32 7.41
CA PHE A 80 -7.08 -2.67 7.57
C PHE A 80 -6.74 -2.94 9.04
N PRO A 81 -7.73 -3.34 9.85
CA PRO A 81 -7.54 -3.57 11.29
C PRO A 81 -6.58 -4.71 11.64
N PHE A 82 -6.23 -5.56 10.70
CA PHE A 82 -5.26 -6.65 10.88
C PHE A 82 -4.03 -6.51 9.97
N ALA A 83 -4.21 -6.56 8.65
CA ALA A 83 -3.09 -6.75 7.71
C ALA A 83 -2.11 -5.58 7.64
N PHE A 84 -2.57 -4.36 7.92
CA PHE A 84 -1.75 -3.15 8.00
C PHE A 84 -1.83 -2.48 9.38
N ASN A 85 -2.41 -3.15 10.39
CA ASN A 85 -2.38 -2.63 11.75
C ASN A 85 -0.93 -2.38 12.18
N ALA A 86 -0.72 -1.33 12.97
CA ALA A 86 0.60 -1.00 13.51
C ALA A 86 1.21 -2.13 14.36
N ILE A 87 0.37 -3.03 14.89
CA ILE A 87 0.76 -4.28 15.54
C ILE A 87 0.43 -5.46 14.64
N ALA A 88 1.39 -6.35 14.44
CA ALA A 88 1.28 -7.59 13.66
C ALA A 88 0.94 -7.41 12.17
N GLY A 89 0.74 -6.19 11.67
CA GLY A 89 0.60 -5.89 10.25
C GLY A 89 1.94 -5.95 9.50
N SER A 90 1.93 -5.56 8.22
CA SER A 90 3.10 -5.69 7.34
C SER A 90 4.32 -4.90 7.80
N ASP A 91 4.14 -3.67 8.31
CA ASP A 91 5.23 -2.84 8.81
C ASP A 91 5.84 -3.41 10.09
N PHE A 92 4.98 -3.87 11.00
CA PHE A 92 5.41 -4.58 12.20
C PHE A 92 6.20 -5.84 11.85
N ALA A 93 5.66 -6.69 10.96
CA ALA A 93 6.32 -7.92 10.53
C ALA A 93 7.70 -7.64 9.92
N SER A 94 7.80 -6.57 9.11
CA SER A 94 9.05 -6.15 8.47
C SER A 94 10.08 -5.62 9.49
N ALA A 95 9.66 -4.79 10.45
CA ALA A 95 10.54 -4.21 11.46
C ALA A 95 11.08 -5.26 12.43
N ILE A 96 10.22 -6.19 12.91
CA ILE A 96 10.63 -7.31 13.77
C ILE A 96 11.55 -8.28 13.00
N ALA A 97 11.27 -8.57 11.73
CA ALA A 97 12.14 -9.39 10.89
C ALA A 97 13.52 -8.76 10.68
N ALA A 98 13.58 -7.43 10.56
CA ALA A 98 14.84 -6.67 10.56
C ALA A 98 15.49 -6.57 11.96
N ARG A 99 14.96 -7.25 12.97
CA ARG A 99 15.46 -7.29 14.36
C ARG A 99 15.41 -5.94 15.07
N ASN A 100 14.45 -5.08 14.75
CA ASN A 100 14.25 -3.81 15.45
C ASN A 100 13.03 -3.90 16.40
N PRO A 101 13.08 -3.28 17.58
CA PRO A 101 11.90 -3.08 18.41
C PRO A 101 10.86 -2.22 17.70
N VAL A 102 9.57 -2.42 18.02
CA VAL A 102 8.48 -1.66 17.42
C VAL A 102 7.71 -0.87 18.49
N ILE A 103 7.53 0.42 18.20
CA ILE A 103 6.57 1.28 18.88
C ILE A 103 5.39 1.45 17.92
N ALA A 104 4.28 0.80 18.24
CA ALA A 104 3.09 0.83 17.40
C ALA A 104 2.08 1.85 17.89
N LYS A 105 1.56 2.69 17.03
CA LYS A 105 0.49 3.63 17.35
C LYS A 105 -0.85 3.06 16.87
N ALA A 106 -1.72 2.67 17.81
CA ALA A 106 -3.06 2.18 17.51
C ALA A 106 -3.89 3.22 16.76
N HIS A 107 -4.60 2.79 15.71
CA HIS A 107 -5.53 3.69 15.03
C HIS A 107 -6.75 3.97 15.93
N PRO A 108 -7.25 5.24 16.02
CA PRO A 108 -8.39 5.59 16.89
C PRO A 108 -9.69 4.85 16.58
N LEU A 109 -9.85 4.33 15.37
CA LEU A 109 -11.07 3.63 14.93
C LEU A 109 -11.09 2.13 15.24
N HIS A 110 -9.96 1.54 15.69
CA HIS A 110 -9.91 0.14 16.13
C HIS A 110 -8.88 -0.08 17.25
N PRO A 111 -8.99 0.68 18.38
CA PRO A 111 -8.00 0.63 19.46
C PRO A 111 -8.05 -0.67 20.25
N VAL A 112 -9.23 -1.27 20.44
CA VAL A 112 -9.39 -2.52 21.20
C VAL A 112 -8.86 -3.71 20.42
N THR A 113 -9.12 -3.76 19.09
CA THR A 113 -8.48 -4.73 18.19
C THR A 113 -6.96 -4.64 18.28
N SER A 114 -6.41 -3.42 18.18
CA SER A 114 -4.95 -3.19 18.28
C SER A 114 -4.41 -3.62 19.63
N GLN A 115 -5.12 -3.35 20.72
CA GLN A 115 -4.74 -3.80 22.08
C GLN A 115 -4.67 -5.32 22.18
N ARG A 116 -5.71 -6.02 21.65
CA ARG A 116 -5.73 -7.48 21.67
C ARG A 116 -4.59 -8.08 20.87
N MET A 117 -4.32 -7.55 19.67
CA MET A 117 -3.18 -7.95 18.85
C MET A 117 -1.84 -7.70 19.56
N ALA A 118 -1.69 -6.56 20.25
CA ALA A 118 -0.48 -6.25 21.02
C ALA A 118 -0.25 -7.21 22.18
N GLN A 119 -1.30 -7.60 22.91
CA GLN A 119 -1.22 -8.61 23.96
C GLN A 119 -0.75 -9.97 23.43
N LEU A 120 -1.27 -10.38 22.26
CA LEU A 120 -0.89 -11.63 21.58
C LEU A 120 0.57 -11.56 21.09
N ALA A 121 0.95 -10.48 20.43
CA ALA A 121 2.30 -10.27 19.93
C ALA A 121 3.32 -10.23 21.07
N HIS A 122 3.03 -9.46 22.14
CA HIS A 122 3.90 -9.36 23.30
C HIS A 122 4.13 -10.73 23.96
N ARG A 123 3.05 -11.50 24.23
CA ARG A 123 3.18 -12.85 24.80
C ARG A 123 4.01 -13.78 23.90
N ALA A 124 3.79 -13.73 22.57
CA ALA A 124 4.53 -14.56 21.63
C ALA A 124 6.02 -14.22 21.58
N LEU A 125 6.37 -12.94 21.59
CA LEU A 125 7.75 -12.47 21.52
C LEU A 125 8.49 -12.77 22.84
N VAL A 126 7.90 -12.47 24.00
CA VAL A 126 8.47 -12.79 25.31
C VAL A 126 8.62 -14.29 25.51
N GLY A 127 7.59 -15.07 25.14
CA GLY A 127 7.66 -16.55 25.14
C GLY A 127 8.72 -17.14 24.23
N SER A 128 9.19 -16.36 23.25
CA SER A 128 10.30 -16.74 22.33
C SER A 128 11.65 -16.20 22.81
N GLY A 129 11.74 -15.64 24.03
CA GLY A 129 12.99 -15.14 24.62
C GLY A 129 13.38 -13.72 24.24
N LEU A 130 12.50 -12.97 23.55
CA LEU A 130 12.75 -11.56 23.24
C LEU A 130 12.41 -10.65 24.43
N PRO A 131 13.09 -9.48 24.57
CA PRO A 131 12.78 -8.55 25.63
C PRO A 131 11.33 -8.06 25.58
N ALA A 132 10.70 -7.83 26.73
CA ALA A 132 9.34 -7.29 26.84
C ALA A 132 9.18 -5.95 26.09
N ALA A 133 10.22 -5.12 26.06
CA ALA A 133 10.26 -3.85 25.35
C ALA A 133 10.37 -3.96 23.82
N ALA A 134 10.49 -5.16 23.27
CA ALA A 134 10.52 -5.35 21.80
C ALA A 134 9.24 -4.87 21.11
N VAL A 135 8.13 -4.81 21.84
CA VAL A 135 6.83 -4.33 21.37
C VAL A 135 6.20 -3.39 22.38
N GLN A 136 5.83 -2.22 21.93
CA GLN A 136 5.13 -1.21 22.71
C GLN A 136 3.92 -0.69 21.93
N LEU A 137 2.81 -0.42 22.62
CA LEU A 137 1.59 0.12 22.03
C LEU A 137 1.30 1.50 22.61
N LEU A 138 1.12 2.48 21.73
CA LEU A 138 0.60 3.81 22.04
C LEU A 138 -0.82 3.94 21.51
N TYR A 139 -1.67 4.60 22.28
CA TYR A 139 -3.02 4.94 21.88
C TYR A 139 -3.09 6.32 21.23
N HIS A 140 -4.30 6.85 21.12
CA HIS A 140 -4.51 8.19 20.58
C HIS A 140 -3.83 9.26 21.44
N PHE A 141 -3.24 10.23 20.77
CA PHE A 141 -2.64 11.44 21.35
C PHE A 141 -2.81 12.61 20.36
N ASP A 142 -2.60 13.83 20.83
CA ASP A 142 -2.69 15.01 20.00
C ASP A 142 -1.64 15.04 18.89
N ASN A 143 -1.99 15.68 17.77
CA ASN A 143 -1.11 15.77 16.60
C ASN A 143 0.27 16.39 16.93
N THR A 144 0.33 17.33 17.88
CA THR A 144 1.58 17.96 18.35
C THR A 144 2.51 16.93 18.98
N ILE A 145 1.98 15.96 19.74
CA ILE A 145 2.75 14.86 20.30
C ILE A 145 3.23 13.93 19.16
N GLY A 146 2.38 13.69 18.17
CA GLY A 146 2.74 12.89 17.00
C GLY A 146 3.93 13.48 16.24
N VAL A 147 3.91 14.79 15.99
CA VAL A 147 5.01 15.52 15.33
C VAL A 147 6.29 15.46 16.16
N ARG A 148 6.19 15.69 17.50
CA ARG A 148 7.34 15.62 18.40
C ARG A 148 7.92 14.19 18.47
N LEU A 149 7.08 13.16 18.46
CA LEU A 149 7.52 11.77 18.44
C LEU A 149 8.19 11.42 17.10
N ALA A 150 7.66 11.85 15.97
CA ALA A 150 8.26 11.63 14.66
C ALA A 150 9.64 12.30 14.52
N GLY A 151 9.86 13.44 15.20
CA GLY A 151 11.14 14.16 15.27
C GLY A 151 12.10 13.65 16.33
N ASP A 152 11.89 12.47 16.92
CA ASP A 152 12.78 11.94 17.96
C ASP A 152 13.93 11.14 17.32
N ALA A 153 15.16 11.65 17.41
CA ALA A 153 16.38 11.04 16.85
C ALA A 153 16.73 9.65 17.42
N ARG A 154 16.06 9.21 18.49
CA ARG A 154 16.18 7.85 19.02
C ARG A 154 15.46 6.80 18.19
N LEU A 155 14.56 7.21 17.28
CA LEU A 155 13.94 6.32 16.31
C LEU A 155 14.94 5.92 15.22
N GLY A 156 14.83 4.67 14.75
CA GLY A 156 15.59 4.15 13.63
C GLY A 156 14.93 4.41 12.28
N ALA A 157 13.60 4.33 12.25
CA ALA A 157 12.77 4.62 11.09
C ALA A 157 11.30 4.78 11.51
N ILE A 158 10.48 5.30 10.58
CA ILE A 158 9.03 5.39 10.73
C ILE A 158 8.36 4.72 9.54
N GLY A 159 7.39 3.83 9.81
CA GLY A 159 6.43 3.31 8.84
C GLY A 159 5.09 4.01 9.02
N PHE A 160 4.54 4.55 7.94
CA PHE A 160 3.29 5.30 7.97
C PHE A 160 2.39 4.91 6.80
N THR A 161 1.12 4.67 7.09
CA THR A 161 0.07 4.55 6.06
C THR A 161 -1.10 5.44 6.44
N GLY A 162 -1.47 6.38 5.57
CA GLY A 162 -2.54 7.33 5.86
C GLY A 162 -2.63 8.50 4.87
N SER A 163 -3.33 9.56 5.28
CA SER A 163 -3.55 10.74 4.43
C SER A 163 -2.24 11.45 4.06
N ARG A 164 -2.19 12.01 2.84
CA ARG A 164 -1.04 12.80 2.35
C ARG A 164 -0.66 13.93 3.32
N ALA A 165 -1.63 14.72 3.77
CA ALA A 165 -1.36 15.85 4.65
C ALA A 165 -0.75 15.42 5.99
N GLY A 166 -1.31 14.39 6.63
CA GLY A 166 -0.78 13.84 7.88
C GLY A 166 0.61 13.26 7.71
N GLY A 167 0.83 12.46 6.67
CA GLY A 167 2.11 11.86 6.38
C GLY A 167 3.22 12.88 6.10
N LEU A 168 2.93 13.89 5.28
CA LEU A 168 3.92 14.95 4.98
C LEU A 168 4.26 15.82 6.20
N THR A 169 3.30 16.07 7.09
CA THR A 169 3.55 16.78 8.35
C THR A 169 4.51 16.00 9.26
N LEU A 170 4.27 14.70 9.44
CA LEU A 170 5.15 13.84 10.25
C LEU A 170 6.52 13.65 9.58
N LYS A 171 6.53 13.50 8.25
CA LYS A 171 7.78 13.37 7.48
C LYS A 171 8.68 14.60 7.65
N ALA A 172 8.13 15.79 7.60
CA ALA A 172 8.92 17.01 7.81
C ALA A 172 9.64 17.03 9.16
N ALA A 173 8.99 16.56 10.22
CA ALA A 173 9.60 16.44 11.54
C ALA A 173 10.70 15.36 11.58
N ALA A 174 10.42 14.21 10.96
CA ALA A 174 11.38 13.11 10.87
C ALA A 174 12.64 13.50 10.06
N ASP A 175 12.47 14.20 8.94
CA ASP A 175 13.58 14.68 8.10
C ASP A 175 14.52 15.61 8.87
N VAL A 176 14.00 16.52 9.70
CA VAL A 176 14.80 17.41 10.57
C VAL A 176 15.63 16.61 11.57
N ALA A 177 15.10 15.49 12.06
CA ALA A 177 15.80 14.61 13.02
C ALA A 177 16.70 13.56 12.36
N GLY A 178 16.73 13.50 11.02
CA GLY A 178 17.46 12.48 10.26
C GLY A 178 16.87 11.07 10.39
N VAL A 179 15.57 10.95 10.68
CA VAL A 179 14.86 9.67 10.82
C VAL A 179 14.21 9.29 9.47
N PRO A 180 14.59 8.16 8.87
CA PRO A 180 13.96 7.67 7.64
C PRO A 180 12.44 7.50 7.80
N PHE A 181 11.67 8.06 6.86
CA PHE A 181 10.21 8.04 6.89
C PHE A 181 9.65 7.34 5.66
N TYR A 182 9.11 6.15 5.85
CA TYR A 182 8.52 5.31 4.80
C TYR A 182 7.00 5.45 4.84
N ALA A 183 6.49 6.27 3.93
CA ALA A 183 5.07 6.61 3.87
C ALA A 183 4.38 5.98 2.66
N GLU A 184 3.22 5.37 2.90
CA GLU A 184 2.17 5.15 1.90
C GLU A 184 1.11 6.22 2.09
N LEU A 185 0.84 6.98 1.02
CA LEU A 185 -0.01 8.16 1.02
C LEU A 185 -1.20 7.99 0.06
N SER A 186 -1.86 9.11 -0.25
CA SER A 186 -3.03 9.13 -1.16
C SER A 186 -2.70 8.70 -2.58
N SER A 187 -3.63 7.98 -3.24
CA SER A 187 -3.54 7.52 -4.62
C SER A 187 -4.93 7.45 -5.27
N VAL A 188 -5.03 7.82 -6.53
CA VAL A 188 -6.29 7.72 -7.31
C VAL A 188 -6.33 6.53 -8.26
N ASN A 189 -5.23 5.79 -8.38
CA ASN A 189 -5.15 4.50 -9.07
C ASN A 189 -5.79 4.49 -10.46
N PRO A 190 -5.27 5.26 -11.43
CA PRO A 190 -5.91 5.45 -12.71
C PRO A 190 -6.15 4.14 -13.47
N VAL A 191 -7.34 4.04 -14.07
CA VAL A 191 -7.75 2.93 -14.92
C VAL A 191 -8.04 3.45 -16.32
N PHE A 192 -7.41 2.91 -17.33
CA PHE A 192 -7.61 3.25 -18.74
C PHE A 192 -8.39 2.13 -19.42
N LEU A 193 -9.56 2.46 -19.97
CA LEU A 193 -10.38 1.53 -20.75
C LEU A 193 -10.16 1.79 -22.22
N LEU A 194 -9.44 0.91 -22.90
CA LEU A 194 -9.11 1.08 -24.31
C LEU A 194 -10.31 0.78 -25.21
N PRO A 195 -10.38 1.36 -26.42
CA PRO A 195 -11.55 1.26 -27.30
C PRO A 195 -11.98 -0.16 -27.63
N GLY A 196 -11.04 -1.06 -27.90
CA GLY A 196 -11.32 -2.47 -28.21
C GLY A 196 -11.89 -3.21 -27.00
N ALA A 197 -11.34 -3.01 -25.80
CA ALA A 197 -11.87 -3.60 -24.57
C ALA A 197 -13.31 -3.18 -24.29
N LEU A 198 -13.64 -1.91 -24.52
CA LEU A 198 -15.01 -1.39 -24.38
C LEU A 198 -15.96 -1.96 -25.43
N ALA A 199 -15.51 -2.12 -26.66
CA ALA A 199 -16.30 -2.74 -27.73
C ALA A 199 -16.54 -4.23 -27.45
N GLU A 200 -15.55 -4.95 -26.89
CA GLU A 200 -15.63 -6.37 -26.59
C GLU A 200 -16.56 -6.66 -25.40
N ARG A 201 -16.49 -5.87 -24.31
CA ARG A 201 -17.17 -6.21 -23.05
C ARG A 201 -17.53 -5.01 -22.17
N GLY A 202 -17.97 -3.90 -22.76
CA GLY A 202 -18.25 -2.66 -22.06
C GLY A 202 -19.18 -2.78 -20.86
N ASP A 203 -20.29 -3.52 -20.98
CA ASP A 203 -21.27 -3.72 -19.89
C ASP A 203 -20.64 -4.51 -18.72
N ALA A 204 -19.89 -5.58 -19.00
CA ALA A 204 -19.19 -6.34 -17.98
C ALA A 204 -18.12 -5.48 -17.27
N LEU A 205 -17.42 -4.61 -18.01
CA LEU A 205 -16.46 -3.66 -17.42
C LEU A 205 -17.15 -2.61 -16.55
N ALA A 206 -18.34 -2.14 -16.87
CA ALA A 206 -19.11 -1.22 -16.05
C ALA A 206 -19.48 -1.87 -14.70
N GLN A 207 -19.91 -3.12 -14.72
CA GLN A 207 -20.20 -3.90 -13.51
C GLN A 207 -18.93 -4.18 -12.69
N GLU A 208 -17.83 -4.59 -13.33
CA GLU A 208 -16.53 -4.86 -12.68
C GLU A 208 -15.97 -3.60 -12.03
N PHE A 209 -16.04 -2.46 -12.71
CA PHE A 209 -15.63 -1.15 -12.17
C PHE A 209 -16.48 -0.77 -10.97
N PHE A 210 -17.80 -0.83 -11.07
CA PHE A 210 -18.69 -0.52 -9.95
C PHE A 210 -18.38 -1.40 -8.73
N ALA A 211 -18.26 -2.70 -8.91
CA ALA A 211 -17.93 -3.63 -7.84
C ALA A 211 -16.56 -3.31 -7.19
N SER A 212 -15.56 -2.95 -7.99
CA SER A 212 -14.23 -2.55 -7.51
C SER A 212 -14.26 -1.23 -6.74
N CYS A 213 -14.95 -0.21 -7.27
CA CYS A 213 -15.06 1.11 -6.66
C CYS A 213 -15.84 1.09 -5.34
N THR A 214 -16.81 0.18 -5.20
CA THR A 214 -17.67 0.07 -4.01
C THR A 214 -17.19 -0.98 -3.00
N LEU A 215 -16.20 -1.80 -3.33
CA LEU A 215 -15.66 -2.80 -2.42
C LEU A 215 -15.19 -2.15 -1.10
N GLY A 216 -15.70 -2.65 0.04
CA GLY A 216 -15.40 -2.07 1.35
C GLY A 216 -15.78 -0.58 1.45
N SER A 217 -16.89 -0.20 0.81
CA SER A 217 -17.35 1.19 0.72
C SER A 217 -16.33 2.14 0.07
N GLY A 218 -15.54 1.63 -0.88
CA GLY A 218 -14.50 2.37 -1.58
C GLY A 218 -13.28 2.77 -0.73
N GLN A 219 -13.21 2.33 0.52
CA GLN A 219 -12.15 2.70 1.47
C GLN A 219 -10.92 1.80 1.33
N PHE A 220 -10.40 1.70 0.10
CA PHE A 220 -9.16 1.00 -0.24
C PHE A 220 -8.13 1.98 -0.80
N CYS A 221 -6.86 1.85 -0.39
CA CYS A 221 -5.75 2.62 -0.96
C CYS A 221 -5.58 2.42 -2.47
N THR A 222 -6.07 1.31 -3.01
CA THR A 222 -6.05 0.98 -4.44
C THR A 222 -7.43 1.08 -5.10
N ASN A 223 -8.36 1.88 -4.53
CA ASN A 223 -9.66 2.15 -5.16
C ASN A 223 -9.47 2.86 -6.52
N PRO A 224 -10.21 2.48 -7.61
CA PRO A 224 -10.15 3.17 -8.90
C PRO A 224 -10.82 4.56 -8.79
N GLY A 225 -10.07 5.55 -8.32
CA GLY A 225 -10.56 6.92 -8.12
C GLY A 225 -10.66 7.73 -9.40
N VAL A 226 -9.92 7.35 -10.47
CA VAL A 226 -10.01 7.97 -11.79
C VAL A 226 -10.07 6.89 -12.87
N VAL A 227 -11.04 6.99 -13.80
CA VAL A 227 -11.17 6.08 -14.94
C VAL A 227 -11.20 6.89 -16.24
N VAL A 228 -10.26 6.61 -17.13
CA VAL A 228 -10.13 7.27 -18.43
C VAL A 228 -10.88 6.47 -19.48
N VAL A 229 -11.84 7.13 -20.14
CA VAL A 229 -12.78 6.51 -21.08
C VAL A 229 -12.82 7.32 -22.38
N PRO A 230 -12.59 6.72 -23.55
CA PRO A 230 -12.69 7.43 -24.82
C PRO A 230 -14.15 7.87 -25.12
N HIS A 231 -14.32 8.95 -25.85
CA HIS A 231 -15.58 9.30 -26.47
C HIS A 231 -15.98 8.27 -27.53
N GLY A 232 -17.25 8.28 -27.93
CA GLY A 232 -17.80 7.40 -28.97
C GLY A 232 -18.77 6.36 -28.41
N VAL A 233 -19.38 5.58 -29.30
CA VAL A 233 -20.52 4.71 -28.99
C VAL A 233 -20.24 3.74 -27.84
N ALA A 234 -19.11 3.05 -27.83
CA ALA A 234 -18.76 2.10 -26.78
C ALA A 234 -18.43 2.80 -25.44
N GLY A 235 -17.70 3.93 -25.48
CA GLY A 235 -17.40 4.72 -24.29
C GLY A 235 -18.66 5.35 -23.68
N ASP A 236 -19.58 5.85 -24.49
CA ASP A 236 -20.85 6.44 -24.04
C ASP A 236 -21.78 5.37 -23.43
N ALA A 237 -21.82 4.18 -24.04
CA ALA A 237 -22.56 3.03 -23.50
C ALA A 237 -21.99 2.61 -22.14
N PHE A 238 -20.66 2.54 -21.97
CA PHE A 238 -20.01 2.25 -20.68
C PHE A 238 -20.38 3.29 -19.63
N VAL A 239 -20.33 4.58 -19.96
CA VAL A 239 -20.70 5.66 -19.03
C VAL A 239 -22.17 5.53 -18.59
N ALA A 240 -23.08 5.25 -19.52
CA ALA A 240 -24.50 5.09 -19.23
C ALA A 240 -24.74 3.86 -18.32
N ALA A 241 -24.14 2.70 -18.63
CA ALA A 241 -24.24 1.49 -17.82
C ALA A 241 -23.65 1.70 -16.41
N THR A 242 -22.48 2.32 -16.32
CA THR A 242 -21.84 2.64 -15.04
C THR A 242 -22.73 3.58 -14.21
N ARG A 243 -23.24 4.65 -14.81
CA ARG A 243 -24.14 5.59 -14.14
C ARG A 243 -25.35 4.88 -13.55
N ALA A 244 -25.98 3.98 -14.29
CA ALA A 244 -27.11 3.20 -13.81
C ALA A 244 -26.80 2.36 -12.56
N HIS A 245 -25.60 1.73 -12.50
CA HIS A 245 -25.13 1.00 -11.30
C HIS A 245 -24.98 1.91 -10.08
N PHE A 246 -24.40 3.11 -10.26
CA PHE A 246 -24.21 4.06 -9.16
C PHE A 246 -25.53 4.66 -8.68
N GLU A 247 -26.47 4.97 -9.59
CA GLU A 247 -27.81 5.49 -9.25
C GLU A 247 -28.68 4.46 -8.49
N ALA A 248 -28.53 3.17 -8.82
CA ALA A 248 -29.27 2.11 -8.15
C ALA A 248 -28.72 1.71 -6.77
N ALA A 249 -27.52 2.18 -6.42
CA ALA A 249 -26.83 1.77 -5.21
C ALA A 249 -27.30 2.52 -3.96
N MET A 250 -27.45 1.77 -2.86
CA MET A 250 -27.75 2.37 -1.55
C MET A 250 -26.50 3.00 -0.92
N PRO A 251 -26.68 4.05 -0.08
CA PRO A 251 -25.58 4.62 0.69
C PRO A 251 -24.84 3.59 1.55
N MET A 252 -23.51 3.57 1.47
CA MET A 252 -22.63 2.59 2.08
C MET A 252 -22.02 3.11 3.37
N VAL A 253 -21.73 2.22 4.32
CA VAL A 253 -21.17 2.56 5.63
C VAL A 253 -19.69 2.91 5.51
N LEU A 254 -19.30 4.09 5.99
CA LEU A 254 -17.91 4.50 6.16
C LEU A 254 -17.46 4.29 7.62
N PHE A 255 -16.16 4.35 7.88
CA PHE A 255 -15.61 4.06 9.22
C PHE A 255 -15.96 5.10 10.29
N SER A 256 -16.27 6.35 9.90
CA SER A 256 -16.50 7.42 10.88
C SER A 256 -17.17 8.65 10.26
N ALA A 257 -17.66 9.55 11.12
CA ALA A 257 -18.14 10.87 10.71
C ALA A 257 -17.05 11.68 9.97
N SER A 258 -15.81 11.62 10.43
CA SER A 258 -14.70 12.31 9.76
C SER A 258 -14.41 11.72 8.38
N GLY A 259 -14.65 10.41 8.17
CA GLY A 259 -14.62 9.77 6.86
C GLY A 259 -15.68 10.35 5.92
N VAL A 260 -16.94 10.45 6.38
CA VAL A 260 -18.03 11.08 5.62
C VAL A 260 -17.69 12.52 5.24
N HIS A 261 -17.25 13.33 6.20
CA HIS A 261 -16.81 14.70 5.93
C HIS A 261 -15.63 14.78 4.95
N GLY A 262 -14.71 13.82 5.03
CA GLY A 262 -13.58 13.72 4.09
C GLY A 262 -14.05 13.48 2.65
N VAL A 263 -14.97 12.54 2.46
CA VAL A 263 -15.56 12.24 1.15
C VAL A 263 -16.36 13.42 0.63
N GLN A 264 -17.18 14.08 1.46
CA GLN A 264 -17.94 15.28 1.08
C GLN A 264 -17.02 16.40 0.59
N ARG A 265 -15.92 16.67 1.30
CA ARG A 265 -14.92 17.67 0.88
C ARG A 265 -14.26 17.26 -0.44
N GLY A 266 -13.78 16.01 -0.57
CA GLY A 266 -13.18 15.56 -1.82
C GLY A 266 -14.11 15.68 -3.03
N VAL A 267 -15.39 15.34 -2.88
CA VAL A 267 -16.39 15.54 -3.93
C VAL A 267 -16.63 17.02 -4.22
N ALA A 268 -16.69 17.87 -3.20
CA ALA A 268 -16.85 19.32 -3.38
C ALA A 268 -15.63 19.92 -4.10
N ASP A 269 -14.41 19.50 -3.76
CA ASP A 269 -13.17 19.95 -4.38
C ASP A 269 -13.10 19.54 -5.87
N LEU A 270 -13.46 18.29 -6.20
CA LEU A 270 -13.55 17.81 -7.58
C LEU A 270 -14.57 18.63 -8.40
N ARG A 271 -15.73 18.93 -7.82
CA ARG A 271 -16.76 19.75 -8.47
C ARG A 271 -16.31 21.20 -8.66
N ALA A 272 -15.65 21.78 -7.68
CA ALA A 272 -15.05 23.11 -7.79
C ALA A 272 -13.97 23.19 -8.88
N ALA A 273 -13.27 22.06 -9.12
CA ALA A 273 -12.29 21.92 -10.20
C ALA A 273 -12.93 21.69 -11.60
N GLY A 274 -14.26 21.62 -11.69
CA GLY A 274 -15.00 21.51 -12.95
C GLY A 274 -15.61 20.13 -13.24
N ALA A 275 -15.53 19.17 -12.32
CA ALA A 275 -16.16 17.86 -12.50
C ALA A 275 -17.69 17.95 -12.36
N GLY A 276 -18.42 17.42 -13.34
CA GLY A 276 -19.86 17.27 -13.32
C GLY A 276 -20.32 16.05 -12.53
N MET A 277 -21.38 16.14 -11.75
CA MET A 277 -21.97 15.02 -11.03
C MET A 277 -22.81 14.16 -11.98
N LEU A 278 -22.55 12.86 -12.05
CA LEU A 278 -23.36 11.90 -12.80
C LEU A 278 -24.32 11.12 -11.89
N ALA A 279 -23.87 10.74 -10.68
CA ALA A 279 -24.68 9.98 -9.71
C ALA A 279 -24.18 10.18 -8.28
N GLY A 280 -25.01 9.96 -7.26
CA GLY A 280 -24.65 9.98 -5.85
C GLY A 280 -24.47 11.39 -5.26
N GLY A 281 -23.42 11.60 -4.47
CA GLY A 281 -23.08 12.90 -3.89
C GLY A 281 -23.84 13.29 -2.63
N HIS A 282 -24.49 12.33 -1.94
CA HIS A 282 -25.28 12.58 -0.74
C HIS A 282 -24.99 11.58 0.38
N THR A 283 -25.27 11.96 1.60
CA THR A 283 -25.23 11.09 2.78
C THR A 283 -26.48 10.23 2.87
N GLY A 284 -26.39 9.08 3.54
CA GLY A 284 -27.56 8.31 3.96
C GLY A 284 -28.25 8.95 5.18
N GLU A 285 -29.43 8.46 5.51
CA GLU A 285 -30.24 8.96 6.61
C GLU A 285 -29.67 8.57 7.99
N ASP A 286 -29.06 7.39 8.09
CA ASP A 286 -28.54 6.84 9.35
C ASP A 286 -27.05 6.61 9.33
N GLY A 287 -26.39 6.89 10.48
CA GLY A 287 -24.99 6.59 10.74
C GLY A 287 -24.00 7.28 9.80
N TYR A 288 -22.89 6.63 9.57
CA TYR A 288 -21.82 7.17 8.72
C TYR A 288 -21.93 6.64 7.29
N ARG A 289 -23.02 7.01 6.58
CA ARG A 289 -23.30 6.51 5.23
C ARG A 289 -23.08 7.56 4.17
N TYR A 290 -22.56 7.11 3.02
CA TYR A 290 -22.39 7.94 1.84
C TYR A 290 -22.73 7.15 0.57
N ALA A 291 -23.46 7.79 -0.35
CA ALA A 291 -23.85 7.16 -1.61
C ALA A 291 -22.66 6.99 -2.54
N PRO A 292 -22.54 5.85 -3.23
CA PRO A 292 -21.61 5.71 -4.34
C PRO A 292 -21.73 6.86 -5.31
N THR A 293 -20.61 7.50 -5.62
CA THR A 293 -20.60 8.79 -6.32
C THR A 293 -19.74 8.72 -7.57
N LEU A 294 -20.34 9.11 -8.69
CA LEU A 294 -19.71 9.17 -9.99
C LEU A 294 -19.69 10.59 -10.50
N LEU A 295 -18.51 11.09 -10.85
CA LEU A 295 -18.31 12.38 -11.51
C LEU A 295 -17.72 12.18 -12.91
N SER A 296 -17.76 13.22 -13.74
CA SER A 296 -17.14 13.22 -15.05
C SER A 296 -16.54 14.59 -15.37
N VAL A 297 -15.44 14.55 -16.15
CA VAL A 297 -14.77 15.73 -16.68
C VAL A 297 -14.16 15.39 -18.03
N ASP A 298 -14.01 16.40 -18.92
CA ASP A 298 -13.28 16.24 -20.16
C ASP A 298 -11.76 16.15 -19.91
N ALA A 299 -11.06 15.34 -20.73
CA ALA A 299 -9.63 15.15 -20.61
C ALA A 299 -8.84 16.46 -20.74
N GLN A 300 -9.28 17.39 -21.58
CA GLN A 300 -8.64 18.70 -21.70
C GLN A 300 -8.69 19.50 -20.38
N ALA A 301 -9.83 19.49 -19.68
CA ALA A 301 -9.96 20.13 -18.37
C ALA A 301 -9.10 19.41 -17.31
N PHE A 302 -9.04 18.06 -17.35
CA PHE A 302 -8.17 17.27 -16.48
C PHE A 302 -6.69 17.63 -16.68
N ILE A 303 -6.21 17.71 -17.92
CA ILE A 303 -4.83 18.07 -18.26
C ILE A 303 -4.50 19.50 -17.84
N ALA A 304 -5.48 20.42 -17.95
CA ALA A 304 -5.30 21.82 -17.54
C ALA A 304 -5.23 22.01 -16.02
N ASN A 305 -5.87 21.15 -15.22
CA ASN A 305 -5.89 21.25 -13.76
C ASN A 305 -5.72 19.87 -13.09
N PRO A 306 -4.62 19.16 -13.36
CA PRO A 306 -4.47 17.77 -12.91
C PRO A 306 -4.38 17.66 -11.37
N GLN A 307 -3.78 18.62 -10.68
CA GLN A 307 -3.62 18.55 -9.23
C GLN A 307 -4.98 18.53 -8.49
N ALA A 308 -5.90 19.40 -8.87
CA ALA A 308 -7.22 19.47 -8.23
C ALA A 308 -8.10 18.26 -8.61
N LEU A 309 -8.00 17.77 -9.86
CA LEU A 309 -8.81 16.66 -10.38
C LEU A 309 -8.25 15.27 -10.02
N GLN A 310 -7.09 15.20 -9.35
CA GLN A 310 -6.51 13.99 -8.73
C GLN A 310 -6.67 14.00 -7.20
N ALA A 311 -7.53 14.84 -6.64
CA ALA A 311 -7.83 14.83 -5.22
C ALA A 311 -8.50 13.50 -4.85
N GLU A 312 -7.92 12.76 -3.89
CA GLU A 312 -8.48 11.51 -3.39
C GLU A 312 -9.69 11.79 -2.50
N ALA A 313 -10.85 11.24 -2.89
CA ALA A 313 -12.03 11.15 -2.02
C ALA A 313 -12.10 9.72 -1.46
N PHE A 314 -11.56 9.50 -0.24
CA PHE A 314 -11.38 8.15 0.33
C PHE A 314 -12.72 7.49 0.71
N GLY A 315 -13.41 6.96 -0.31
CA GLY A 315 -14.74 6.38 -0.23
C GLY A 315 -15.21 5.85 -1.59
N PRO A 316 -16.50 5.54 -1.76
CA PRO A 316 -17.04 4.98 -3.00
C PRO A 316 -17.24 6.10 -4.05
N VAL A 317 -16.14 6.75 -4.44
CA VAL A 317 -16.13 7.91 -5.35
C VAL A 317 -15.16 7.64 -6.49
N SER A 318 -15.57 7.97 -7.71
CA SER A 318 -14.69 7.93 -8.88
C SER A 318 -15.02 9.05 -9.88
N LEU A 319 -13.98 9.51 -10.58
CA LEU A 319 -14.02 10.50 -11.63
C LEU A 319 -13.80 9.83 -12.99
N LEU A 320 -14.74 9.93 -13.91
CA LEU A 320 -14.57 9.57 -15.30
C LEU A 320 -13.90 10.73 -16.07
N VAL A 321 -12.77 10.47 -16.70
CA VAL A 321 -12.08 11.42 -17.58
C VAL A 321 -12.37 11.02 -19.02
N ARG A 322 -13.07 11.89 -19.79
CA ARG A 322 -13.51 11.62 -21.13
C ARG A 322 -12.46 12.12 -22.14
N ALA A 323 -11.80 11.18 -22.84
CA ALA A 323 -10.75 11.48 -23.81
C ALA A 323 -11.27 11.39 -25.25
N ALA A 324 -10.82 12.27 -26.12
CA ALA A 324 -11.22 12.29 -27.52
C ALA A 324 -10.70 11.05 -28.28
N ASP A 325 -9.47 10.64 -27.98
CA ASP A 325 -8.77 9.53 -28.63
C ASP A 325 -7.63 8.98 -27.76
N VAL A 326 -6.92 7.99 -28.31
CA VAL A 326 -5.78 7.34 -27.63
C VAL A 326 -4.62 8.30 -27.39
N ALA A 327 -4.39 9.29 -28.25
CA ALA A 327 -3.33 10.27 -28.06
C ALA A 327 -3.61 11.13 -26.84
N GLN A 328 -4.85 11.61 -26.70
CA GLN A 328 -5.26 12.36 -25.52
C GLN A 328 -5.29 11.49 -24.24
N MET A 329 -5.60 10.19 -24.33
CA MET A 329 -5.43 9.28 -23.21
C MET A 329 -3.96 9.20 -22.76
N ALA A 330 -2.99 9.22 -23.67
CA ALA A 330 -1.57 9.25 -23.32
C ALA A 330 -1.17 10.58 -22.65
N GLU A 331 -1.74 11.71 -23.08
CA GLU A 331 -1.53 13.01 -22.43
C GLU A 331 -2.10 13.01 -20.99
N VAL A 332 -3.30 12.44 -20.79
CA VAL A 332 -3.88 12.23 -19.47
C VAL A 332 -2.96 11.35 -18.61
N ALA A 333 -2.38 10.28 -19.17
CA ALA A 333 -1.44 9.42 -18.44
C ALA A 333 -0.18 10.19 -17.99
N ALA A 334 0.32 11.10 -18.82
CA ALA A 334 1.45 11.97 -18.49
C ALA A 334 1.14 13.01 -17.42
N ALA A 335 -0.12 13.44 -17.31
CA ALA A 335 -0.57 14.43 -16.33
C ALA A 335 -0.77 13.87 -14.91
N PHE A 336 -0.78 12.53 -14.74
CA PHE A 336 -0.85 11.95 -13.40
C PHE A 336 0.43 12.20 -12.60
N GLU A 337 0.26 12.50 -11.33
CA GLU A 337 1.34 12.40 -10.34
C GLU A 337 1.58 10.93 -9.95
N GLY A 338 2.47 10.67 -8.99
CA GLY A 338 2.76 9.29 -8.56
C GLY A 338 1.55 8.61 -7.91
N ASN A 339 1.26 7.38 -8.32
CA ASN A 339 0.17 6.54 -7.84
C ASN A 339 0.67 5.15 -7.42
N LEU A 340 -0.09 4.47 -6.57
CA LEU A 340 0.21 3.08 -6.17
C LEU A 340 0.02 2.12 -7.35
N THR A 341 -1.05 2.29 -8.12
CA THR A 341 -1.38 1.44 -9.26
C THR A 341 -1.84 2.24 -10.47
N GLY A 342 -1.66 1.66 -11.65
CA GLY A 342 -2.30 2.08 -12.88
C GLY A 342 -2.69 0.87 -13.70
N THR A 343 -3.88 0.88 -14.26
CA THR A 343 -4.45 -0.24 -15.01
C THR A 343 -4.77 0.19 -16.44
N LEU A 344 -4.47 -0.70 -17.40
CA LEU A 344 -5.02 -0.60 -18.76
C LEU A 344 -5.84 -1.85 -19.07
N TYR A 345 -7.06 -1.66 -19.54
CA TYR A 345 -7.89 -2.72 -20.11
C TYR A 345 -7.77 -2.71 -21.59
N ARG A 346 -7.42 -3.84 -22.20
CA ARG A 346 -7.32 -4.04 -23.64
C ARG A 346 -8.16 -5.22 -24.12
N ALA A 347 -8.52 -5.22 -25.40
CA ALA A 347 -9.19 -6.33 -26.03
C ALA A 347 -8.31 -7.59 -26.07
N ALA A 348 -8.94 -8.76 -26.07
CA ALA A 348 -8.24 -10.03 -26.11
C ALA A 348 -7.64 -10.34 -27.49
N ASP A 349 -8.23 -9.80 -28.55
CA ASP A 349 -7.84 -10.03 -29.95
C ASP A 349 -6.61 -9.22 -30.42
N GLY A 350 -6.05 -8.34 -29.55
CA GLY A 350 -4.89 -7.52 -29.86
C GLY A 350 -5.21 -6.20 -30.59
N SER A 351 -6.48 -5.88 -30.85
CA SER A 351 -6.88 -4.63 -31.52
C SER A 351 -6.43 -3.37 -30.78
N ASP A 352 -6.19 -3.45 -29.46
CA ASP A 352 -5.71 -2.37 -28.62
C ASP A 352 -4.18 -2.35 -28.43
N ASP A 353 -3.39 -3.23 -29.04
CA ASP A 353 -1.96 -3.35 -28.75
C ASP A 353 -1.17 -2.06 -29.07
N ALA A 354 -1.53 -1.35 -30.15
CA ALA A 354 -0.92 -0.07 -30.47
C ALA A 354 -1.25 1.01 -29.42
N ALA A 355 -2.50 1.06 -28.95
CA ALA A 355 -2.93 1.96 -27.88
C ALA A 355 -2.23 1.64 -26.55
N TRP A 356 -2.11 0.34 -26.23
CA TRP A 356 -1.35 -0.12 -25.07
C TRP A 356 0.10 0.37 -25.12
N GLN A 357 0.79 0.18 -26.24
CA GLN A 357 2.18 0.59 -26.41
C GLN A 357 2.37 2.11 -26.32
N ALA A 358 1.38 2.89 -26.72
CA ALA A 358 1.42 4.35 -26.58
C ALA A 358 1.26 4.83 -25.13
N ILE A 359 0.40 4.16 -24.33
CA ILE A 359 0.03 4.63 -22.99
C ILE A 359 0.85 3.95 -21.89
N ALA A 360 1.10 2.64 -21.98
CA ALA A 360 1.70 1.87 -20.88
C ALA A 360 3.10 2.38 -20.45
N PRO A 361 4.02 2.77 -21.33
CA PRO A 361 5.33 3.31 -20.91
C PRO A 361 5.19 4.63 -20.14
N VAL A 362 4.25 5.50 -20.55
CA VAL A 362 3.98 6.78 -19.90
C VAL A 362 3.40 6.55 -18.50
N LEU A 363 2.38 5.69 -18.43
CA LEU A 363 1.73 5.34 -17.17
C LEU A 363 2.70 4.59 -16.23
N ARG A 364 3.60 3.72 -16.77
CA ARG A 364 4.61 2.99 -15.97
C ARG A 364 5.46 3.92 -15.12
N ALA A 365 5.81 5.09 -15.66
CA ALA A 365 6.60 6.10 -14.93
C ALA A 365 5.84 6.76 -13.77
N ARG A 366 4.51 6.63 -13.75
CA ARG A 366 3.61 7.27 -12.79
C ARG A 366 3.08 6.32 -11.72
N VAL A 367 3.35 5.01 -11.81
CA VAL A 367 2.72 4.02 -10.92
C VAL A 367 3.72 3.03 -10.35
N GLY A 368 3.48 2.57 -9.15
CA GLY A 368 4.24 1.48 -8.54
C GLY A 368 3.95 0.13 -9.18
N ARG A 369 2.69 -0.14 -9.50
CA ARG A 369 2.21 -1.39 -10.11
C ARG A 369 1.43 -1.09 -11.39
N LEU A 370 1.93 -1.56 -12.53
CA LEU A 370 1.20 -1.53 -13.80
C LEU A 370 0.39 -2.83 -13.92
N ILE A 371 -0.90 -2.70 -14.20
CA ILE A 371 -1.86 -3.81 -14.23
C ILE A 371 -2.47 -3.92 -15.63
N ASN A 372 -2.65 -5.15 -16.10
CA ASN A 372 -3.34 -5.44 -17.37
C ASN A 372 -4.69 -6.12 -17.10
N SER A 373 -5.76 -5.54 -17.64
CA SER A 373 -7.11 -6.12 -17.71
C SER A 373 -7.63 -6.69 -16.39
N LYS A 374 -7.39 -5.96 -15.29
CA LYS A 374 -7.85 -6.29 -13.94
C LYS A 374 -8.02 -5.01 -13.14
N MET A 375 -9.11 -4.87 -12.38
CA MET A 375 -9.31 -3.73 -11.47
C MET A 375 -8.25 -3.68 -10.37
N PRO A 376 -7.86 -2.47 -9.92
CA PRO A 376 -6.71 -2.29 -9.02
C PRO A 376 -7.01 -2.64 -7.57
N THR A 377 -8.30 -2.68 -7.15
CA THR A 377 -8.67 -2.86 -5.75
C THR A 377 -8.19 -4.19 -5.19
N GLY A 378 -7.42 -4.09 -4.11
CA GLY A 378 -6.75 -5.21 -3.47
C GLY A 378 -5.30 -5.41 -3.94
N VAL A 379 -4.53 -6.06 -3.07
CA VAL A 379 -3.11 -6.36 -3.32
C VAL A 379 -2.78 -7.76 -2.83
N ALA A 380 -2.19 -8.57 -3.71
CA ALA A 380 -1.69 -9.89 -3.34
C ALA A 380 -0.41 -9.77 -2.50
N VAL A 381 -0.25 -10.65 -1.52
CA VAL A 381 0.99 -10.75 -0.74
C VAL A 381 1.94 -11.69 -1.46
N SER A 382 3.00 -11.13 -2.04
CA SER A 382 4.00 -11.87 -2.83
C SER A 382 5.35 -11.17 -2.74
N ALA A 383 6.44 -11.92 -2.84
CA ALA A 383 7.79 -11.36 -2.88
C ALA A 383 8.03 -10.46 -4.10
N ALA A 384 7.30 -10.70 -5.20
CA ALA A 384 7.34 -9.88 -6.41
C ALA A 384 6.40 -8.67 -6.38
N GLN A 385 5.59 -8.52 -5.32
CA GLN A 385 4.61 -7.44 -5.22
C GLN A 385 5.27 -6.13 -4.82
N ASN A 386 4.99 -5.06 -5.58
CA ASN A 386 5.22 -3.69 -5.14
C ASN A 386 3.89 -3.06 -4.69
N HIS A 387 3.76 -2.78 -3.40
CA HIS A 387 2.73 -1.89 -2.86
C HIS A 387 3.42 -0.61 -2.41
N GLY A 388 3.61 0.25 -3.35
CA GLY A 388 4.33 1.51 -3.31
C GLY A 388 4.16 2.23 -4.64
N GLY A 389 4.90 3.29 -4.88
CA GLY A 389 4.84 4.05 -6.12
C GLY A 389 5.73 5.30 -6.08
N PRO A 390 5.77 6.08 -7.17
CA PRO A 390 6.45 7.36 -7.19
C PRO A 390 5.77 8.36 -6.27
N PHE A 391 6.51 9.40 -5.85
CA PHE A 391 5.92 10.52 -5.11
C PHE A 391 4.78 11.17 -5.91
N PRO A 392 3.64 11.51 -5.30
CA PRO A 392 3.37 11.56 -3.86
C PRO A 392 2.65 10.35 -3.28
N SER A 393 2.45 9.25 -4.01
CA SER A 393 1.81 8.06 -3.42
C SER A 393 2.66 7.39 -2.34
N THR A 394 3.99 7.52 -2.44
CA THR A 394 4.92 7.17 -1.37
C THR A 394 6.02 8.22 -1.23
N GLY A 395 6.70 8.20 -0.09
CA GLY A 395 7.82 9.10 0.16
C GLY A 395 9.18 8.58 -0.32
N HIS A 396 9.27 7.35 -0.86
CA HIS A 396 10.53 6.71 -1.18
C HIS A 396 10.40 5.76 -2.38
N PRO A 397 11.23 5.87 -3.45
CA PRO A 397 11.08 5.08 -4.68
C PRO A 397 11.38 3.58 -4.51
N GLY A 398 12.16 3.19 -3.51
CA GLY A 398 12.43 1.79 -3.16
C GLY A 398 11.42 1.18 -2.18
N PHE A 399 10.35 1.92 -1.89
CA PHE A 399 9.34 1.53 -0.93
C PHE A 399 8.45 0.40 -1.47
N THR A 400 8.18 -0.57 -0.62
CA THR A 400 7.02 -1.47 -0.71
C THR A 400 6.54 -1.82 0.69
N ALA A 401 5.23 -1.71 0.93
CA ALA A 401 4.62 -2.12 2.20
C ALA A 401 4.26 -3.61 2.24
N VAL A 402 4.34 -4.31 1.11
CA VAL A 402 3.91 -5.71 0.97
C VAL A 402 4.97 -6.51 0.23
N GLY A 403 5.12 -7.75 0.64
CA GLY A 403 6.05 -8.70 0.01
C GLY A 403 7.41 -8.76 0.68
N MET A 404 7.71 -9.93 1.23
CA MET A 404 9.00 -10.25 1.86
C MET A 404 9.90 -10.95 0.84
N PRO A 405 11.18 -10.65 0.77
CA PRO A 405 11.99 -9.86 1.71
C PRO A 405 12.02 -8.34 1.42
N GLY A 406 11.45 -7.87 0.31
CA GLY A 406 11.55 -6.48 -0.13
C GLY A 406 11.13 -5.46 0.93
N ALA A 407 10.00 -5.72 1.61
CA ALA A 407 9.47 -4.81 2.62
C ALA A 407 10.36 -4.71 3.89
N ILE A 408 11.17 -5.72 4.21
CA ILE A 408 12.06 -5.71 5.38
C ILE A 408 13.18 -4.68 5.22
N ARG A 409 13.69 -4.52 3.99
CA ARG A 409 14.89 -3.73 3.69
C ARG A 409 14.80 -2.26 4.09
N ARG A 410 13.58 -1.69 4.10
CA ARG A 410 13.36 -0.30 4.52
C ARG A 410 13.63 -0.06 6.01
N PHE A 411 13.66 -1.11 6.81
CA PHE A 411 13.99 -1.05 8.24
C PHE A 411 15.37 -1.64 8.55
N ALA A 412 16.28 -1.55 7.59
CA ALA A 412 17.66 -2.03 7.70
C ALA A 412 18.66 -0.94 7.28
N ALA A 413 19.88 -1.07 7.78
CA ALA A 413 21.02 -0.24 7.41
C ALA A 413 22.08 -1.07 6.67
N LEU A 414 22.76 -0.49 5.69
CA LEU A 414 23.88 -1.14 5.03
C LEU A 414 25.13 -1.03 5.91
N HIS A 415 25.68 -2.19 6.31
CA HIS A 415 26.94 -2.27 7.05
C HIS A 415 28.02 -2.90 6.18
N SER A 416 29.23 -2.34 6.23
CA SER A 416 30.43 -2.89 5.58
C SER A 416 31.46 -3.28 6.62
N TYR A 417 32.25 -4.30 6.30
CA TYR A 417 33.35 -4.87 7.09
C TYR A 417 34.59 -4.88 6.20
N ASP A 418 35.64 -4.21 6.64
CA ASP A 418 36.90 -4.06 5.93
C ASP A 418 37.99 -4.79 6.73
N ALA A 419 38.59 -5.84 6.15
CA ALA A 419 39.62 -6.68 6.75
C ALA A 419 39.26 -7.23 8.15
N VAL A 420 37.97 -7.46 8.42
CA VAL A 420 37.50 -8.00 9.71
C VAL A 420 37.70 -9.51 9.75
N PRO A 421 38.36 -10.04 10.81
CA PRO A 421 38.56 -11.49 10.95
C PRO A 421 37.26 -12.30 10.85
N ASP A 422 37.31 -13.42 10.15
CA ASP A 422 36.14 -14.27 9.83
C ASP A 422 35.29 -14.62 11.07
N ALA A 423 35.92 -14.93 12.19
CA ALA A 423 35.24 -15.28 13.44
C ALA A 423 34.39 -14.14 14.04
N LEU A 424 34.70 -12.89 13.70
CA LEU A 424 34.01 -11.69 14.18
C LEU A 424 32.90 -11.21 13.24
N LEU A 425 32.84 -11.78 12.03
CA LEU A 425 31.82 -11.41 11.03
C LEU A 425 30.45 -11.99 11.39
N PRO A 426 29.35 -11.36 10.97
CA PRO A 426 28.02 -11.97 10.91
C PRO A 426 28.06 -13.29 10.14
N ALA A 427 27.22 -14.25 10.54
CA ALA A 427 27.25 -15.62 10.03
C ALA A 427 27.17 -15.69 8.49
N GLU A 428 26.31 -14.87 7.89
CA GLU A 428 26.08 -14.79 6.45
C GLU A 428 27.25 -14.21 5.65
N LEU A 429 28.20 -13.57 6.31
CA LEU A 429 29.39 -12.97 5.68
C LEU A 429 30.66 -13.82 5.86
N ARG A 430 30.59 -14.90 6.64
CA ARG A 430 31.76 -15.74 6.92
C ARG A 430 32.20 -16.56 5.69
N GLN A 431 33.41 -17.09 5.74
CA GLN A 431 33.92 -17.97 4.70
C GLN A 431 33.03 -19.20 4.54
N ARG A 432 32.66 -19.87 5.65
CA ARG A 432 31.73 -21.01 5.65
C ARG A 432 30.28 -20.50 5.56
N ASN A 433 29.48 -21.21 4.77
CA ASN A 433 28.06 -20.93 4.53
C ASN A 433 27.17 -22.16 4.81
N PRO A 434 27.14 -22.67 6.04
CA PRO A 434 26.42 -23.92 6.35
C PRO A 434 24.89 -23.77 6.13
N GLY A 435 24.37 -22.56 6.15
CA GLY A 435 22.96 -22.26 5.89
C GLY A 435 22.60 -22.14 4.40
N GLY A 436 23.56 -22.23 3.49
CA GLY A 436 23.31 -22.07 2.06
C GLY A 436 22.72 -20.69 1.69
N VAL A 437 23.11 -19.63 2.40
CA VAL A 437 22.64 -18.27 2.14
C VAL A 437 23.12 -17.82 0.77
N ALA A 438 22.20 -17.31 -0.07
CA ALA A 438 22.56 -16.72 -1.35
C ALA A 438 23.36 -15.42 -1.14
N ARG A 439 24.61 -15.39 -1.63
CA ARG A 439 25.56 -14.29 -1.50
C ARG A 439 26.06 -13.87 -2.86
N LEU A 440 26.28 -12.59 -3.08
CA LEU A 440 27.02 -12.09 -4.25
C LEU A 440 28.50 -12.08 -3.92
N VAL A 441 29.26 -13.06 -4.46
CA VAL A 441 30.71 -13.23 -4.22
C VAL A 441 31.44 -12.89 -5.51
N ASP A 442 32.30 -11.87 -5.48
CA ASP A 442 33.11 -11.44 -6.64
C ASP A 442 32.26 -11.26 -7.91
N GLY A 443 31.06 -10.71 -7.75
CA GLY A 443 30.12 -10.47 -8.84
C GLY A 443 29.28 -11.70 -9.28
N GLN A 444 29.44 -12.86 -8.62
CA GLN A 444 28.70 -14.09 -8.92
C GLN A 444 27.81 -14.50 -7.75
N TRP A 445 26.56 -14.90 -8.03
CA TRP A 445 25.70 -15.47 -7.00
C TRP A 445 26.14 -16.87 -6.61
N SER A 446 26.33 -17.10 -5.32
CA SER A 446 26.81 -18.38 -4.76
C SER A 446 26.10 -18.71 -3.45
N THR A 447 25.88 -20.00 -3.21
CA THR A 447 25.49 -20.57 -1.91
C THR A 447 26.59 -21.42 -1.29
N ALA A 448 27.74 -21.54 -1.95
CA ALA A 448 28.88 -22.33 -1.50
C ALA A 448 29.72 -21.62 -0.41
N ASP A 449 30.61 -22.35 0.24
CA ASP A 449 31.68 -21.78 1.04
C ASP A 449 32.65 -20.97 0.15
N LEU A 450 33.32 -19.98 0.70
CA LEU A 450 34.35 -19.23 -0.04
C LEU A 450 35.56 -20.14 -0.25
N GLY A 451 36.12 -20.14 -1.45
CA GLY A 451 37.27 -20.98 -1.80
C GLY A 451 36.93 -22.44 -2.11
N ALA A 452 35.68 -22.86 -2.12
CA ALA A 452 35.27 -24.24 -2.44
C ALA A 452 35.25 -24.55 -3.95
N GLY A 453 35.73 -23.65 -4.79
CA GLY A 453 35.68 -23.77 -6.25
C GLY A 453 36.82 -23.06 -6.98
N ALA A 454 38.03 -23.02 -6.40
CA ALA A 454 39.26 -22.63 -7.12
C ALA A 454 40.04 -23.87 -7.57
#